data_1df9ec50dfdb332b64ad84a233525a48
#
_entry.id   1df9ec50dfdb332b64ad84a233525a48
#
_cell.length_a   1.000
_cell.length_b   1.000
_cell.length_c   1.000
_cell.angle_alpha   90.00
_cell.angle_beta   90.00
_cell.angle_gamma   90.00
#
_symmetry.space_group_name_H-M   'P 1'
#
loop_
_entity.id
_entity.type
_entity.pdbx_description
1 polymer ?
#
loop_
_entity_poly.entity_id
_entity_poly.type
_entity_poly.pdbx_seq_one_letter_code
_entity_poly.pdbx_strand_id
1 'polypeptide(L)'
;MPAEWEKQESIWITWPYNKKDWPDLFETIPKKVAEIVSIISKTQKVNLIIKLNEKEDKIIRILKFFSAKLRNIRFLKIQTDRIWIRDFGPIYLVNNRTKSKIFINFKFNGWSKYKNFKKDNKVNLVIHKKTQIRKIEPRIKIKNRYKKIILEGGAIDVNGKGSIILTKECLLSKIQLRNPGINKLTYERVLSKLLNVNNFIWLNIRIFHI
;
A
#
# COMPACT_ATOMS: atom_id res chain seq x y z
N MET A 1 -2.72 -12.90 -7.71
CA MET A 1 -1.81 -11.91 -7.09
C MET A 1 -0.49 -12.60 -6.86
N PRO A 2 0.68 -12.04 -7.30
CA PRO A 2 1.98 -12.64 -7.04
C PRO A 2 2.35 -12.54 -5.56
N ALA A 3 3.24 -13.44 -5.09
CA ALA A 3 3.80 -13.35 -3.75
C ALA A 3 4.81 -12.20 -3.63
N GLU A 4 5.05 -11.71 -2.42
CA GLU A 4 5.98 -10.59 -2.21
C GLU A 4 7.44 -10.95 -2.46
N TRP A 5 7.81 -12.22 -2.32
CA TRP A 5 9.16 -12.72 -2.61
C TRP A 5 9.41 -13.06 -4.09
N GLU A 6 8.39 -12.95 -4.95
CA GLU A 6 8.58 -13.07 -6.39
C GLU A 6 9.36 -11.87 -6.94
N LYS A 7 9.99 -12.05 -8.11
CA LYS A 7 10.77 -10.98 -8.73
C LYS A 7 9.92 -9.73 -8.95
N GLN A 8 10.28 -8.66 -8.30
CA GLN A 8 9.62 -7.35 -8.39
C GLN A 8 10.32 -6.45 -9.39
N GLU A 9 9.57 -5.66 -10.13
CA GLU A 9 10.11 -4.66 -11.06
C GLU A 9 10.57 -3.40 -10.34
N SER A 10 9.82 -2.98 -9.34
CA SER A 10 10.11 -1.81 -8.52
C SER A 10 9.32 -1.84 -7.22
N ILE A 11 9.78 -1.10 -6.23
CA ILE A 11 9.06 -0.86 -4.98
C ILE A 11 8.63 0.60 -4.88
N TRP A 12 7.49 0.83 -4.22
CA TRP A 12 6.98 2.15 -3.90
C TRP A 12 7.27 2.49 -2.44
N ILE A 13 7.87 3.65 -2.20
CA ILE A 13 8.16 4.16 -0.85
C ILE A 13 7.74 5.62 -0.82
N THR A 14 7.19 6.08 0.29
CA THR A 14 6.89 7.50 0.50
C THR A 14 7.91 8.11 1.48
N TRP A 15 8.51 9.23 1.09
CA TRP A 15 9.44 9.97 1.94
C TRP A 15 8.73 10.57 3.15
N PRO A 16 9.27 10.43 4.38
CA PRO A 16 8.67 10.96 5.59
C PRO A 16 8.73 12.49 5.63
N TYR A 17 7.64 13.09 6.07
CA TYR A 17 7.55 14.54 6.12
C TYR A 17 6.72 15.09 7.30
N ASN A 18 5.87 14.27 7.91
CA ASN A 18 4.96 14.73 8.96
C ASN A 18 5.54 14.40 10.34
N LYS A 19 6.00 15.42 11.05
CA LYS A 19 6.57 15.27 12.40
C LYS A 19 5.58 14.64 13.40
N LYS A 20 4.27 14.86 13.22
CA LYS A 20 3.22 14.32 14.10
C LYS A 20 3.05 12.80 14.01
N ASP A 21 3.56 12.16 12.95
CA ASP A 21 3.52 10.70 12.83
C ASP A 21 4.59 10.02 13.69
N TRP A 22 5.60 10.77 14.13
CA TRP A 22 6.71 10.31 15.00
C TRP A 22 7.07 11.39 16.02
N PRO A 23 6.24 11.59 17.07
CA PRO A 23 6.60 12.51 18.15
C PRO A 23 8.00 12.18 18.68
N ASP A 24 8.82 13.22 18.86
CA ASP A 24 10.19 13.18 19.39
C ASP A 24 11.23 12.34 18.61
N LEU A 25 10.81 11.56 17.61
CA LEU A 25 11.69 10.67 16.83
C LEU A 25 11.88 11.12 15.37
N PHE A 26 11.14 12.12 14.90
CA PHE A 26 11.10 12.47 13.48
C PHE A 26 12.47 12.77 12.86
N GLU A 27 13.39 13.37 13.61
CA GLU A 27 14.71 13.75 13.08
C GLU A 27 15.55 12.53 12.63
N THR A 28 15.26 11.34 13.17
CA THR A 28 15.93 10.10 12.80
C THR A 28 15.26 9.39 11.62
N ILE A 29 13.95 9.59 11.44
CA ILE A 29 13.14 8.82 10.48
C ILE A 29 13.58 9.02 9.02
N PRO A 30 13.83 10.25 8.51
CA PRO A 30 14.35 10.42 7.16
C PRO A 30 15.65 9.68 6.89
N LYS A 31 16.55 9.62 7.89
CA LYS A 31 17.82 8.87 7.80
C LYS A 31 17.54 7.37 7.69
N LYS A 32 16.63 6.83 8.52
CA LYS A 32 16.25 5.41 8.46
C LYS A 32 15.56 5.03 7.16
N VAL A 33 14.70 5.89 6.64
CA VAL A 33 14.08 5.66 5.32
C VAL A 33 15.13 5.73 4.21
N ALA A 34 16.09 6.66 4.29
CA ALA A 34 17.20 6.75 3.32
C ALA A 34 18.08 5.50 3.35
N GLU A 35 18.37 4.95 4.52
CA GLU A 35 19.11 3.69 4.69
C GLU A 35 18.37 2.54 4.00
N ILE A 36 17.07 2.38 4.24
CA ILE A 36 16.21 1.38 3.58
C ILE A 36 16.23 1.55 2.06
N VAL A 37 16.00 2.77 1.58
CA VAL A 37 16.03 3.09 0.14
C VAL A 37 17.40 2.79 -0.46
N SER A 38 18.48 3.08 0.27
CA SER A 38 19.84 2.78 -0.16
C SER A 38 20.03 1.29 -0.38
N ILE A 39 19.67 0.46 0.60
CA ILE A 39 19.81 -1.00 0.52
C ILE A 39 19.01 -1.55 -0.67
N ILE A 40 17.75 -1.16 -0.81
CA ILE A 40 16.88 -1.63 -1.89
C ILE A 40 17.38 -1.15 -3.25
N SER A 41 17.85 0.09 -3.36
CA SER A 41 18.31 0.66 -4.62
C SER A 41 19.52 -0.06 -5.23
N LYS A 42 20.25 -0.85 -4.44
CA LYS A 42 21.40 -1.63 -4.94
C LYS A 42 20.97 -2.67 -5.98
N THR A 43 19.81 -3.28 -5.78
CA THR A 43 19.32 -4.41 -6.60
C THR A 43 18.00 -4.15 -7.31
N GLN A 44 17.21 -3.16 -6.88
CA GLN A 44 15.85 -2.93 -7.32
C GLN A 44 15.58 -1.45 -7.60
N LYS A 45 14.64 -1.15 -8.50
CA LYS A 45 14.15 0.21 -8.73
C LYS A 45 13.25 0.65 -7.58
N VAL A 46 13.40 1.89 -7.14
CA VAL A 46 12.59 2.51 -6.09
C VAL A 46 11.82 3.70 -6.70
N ASN A 47 10.50 3.65 -6.60
CA ASN A 47 9.63 4.79 -6.86
C ASN A 47 9.43 5.55 -5.54
N LEU A 48 10.17 6.62 -5.35
CA LEU A 48 10.16 7.42 -4.13
C LEU A 48 9.16 8.57 -4.26
N ILE A 49 8.04 8.46 -3.55
CA ILE A 49 7.04 9.53 -3.48
C ILE A 49 7.52 10.61 -2.52
N ILE A 50 7.51 11.86 -2.99
CA ILE A 50 7.86 13.04 -2.21
C ILE A 50 6.74 14.08 -2.33
N LYS A 51 6.67 15.01 -1.38
CA LYS A 51 5.73 16.14 -1.45
C LYS A 51 5.99 17.04 -2.66
N LEU A 52 4.95 17.75 -3.12
CA LEU A 52 5.07 18.68 -4.26
C LEU A 52 6.16 19.75 -4.04
N ASN A 53 6.22 20.31 -2.83
CA ASN A 53 7.14 21.39 -2.46
C ASN A 53 8.46 20.88 -1.85
N GLU A 54 8.69 19.55 -1.85
CA GLU A 54 9.90 18.98 -1.31
C GLU A 54 11.08 19.24 -2.26
N LYS A 55 12.22 19.66 -1.70
CA LYS A 55 13.45 19.87 -2.45
C LYS A 55 14.19 18.54 -2.59
N GLU A 56 14.26 18.01 -3.79
CA GLU A 56 14.91 16.73 -4.09
C GLU A 56 16.38 16.71 -3.65
N ASP A 57 17.09 17.84 -3.78
CA ASP A 57 18.51 17.95 -3.43
C ASP A 57 18.80 17.63 -1.96
N LYS A 58 17.88 17.98 -1.05
CA LYS A 58 18.01 17.63 0.37
C LYS A 58 17.94 16.12 0.57
N ILE A 59 16.96 15.47 -0.10
CA ILE A 59 16.79 14.02 -0.04
C ILE A 59 17.98 13.32 -0.69
N ILE A 60 18.41 13.80 -1.86
CA ILE A 60 19.57 13.26 -2.58
C ILE A 60 20.84 13.29 -1.73
N ARG A 61 21.06 14.38 -0.98
CA ARG A 61 22.22 14.46 -0.05
C ARG A 61 22.18 13.35 1.00
N ILE A 62 21.02 13.12 1.62
CA ILE A 62 20.85 12.06 2.62
C ILE A 62 21.02 10.68 1.98
N LEU A 63 20.44 10.46 0.80
CA LEU A 63 20.57 9.20 0.06
C LEU A 63 22.02 8.90 -0.33
N LYS A 64 22.79 9.93 -0.77
CA LYS A 64 24.22 9.80 -1.07
C LYS A 64 25.03 9.45 0.16
N PHE A 65 24.71 10.02 1.31
CA PHE A 65 25.38 9.70 2.58
C PHE A 65 25.28 8.20 2.90
N PHE A 66 24.13 7.57 2.59
CA PHE A 66 23.93 6.12 2.74
C PHE A 66 24.34 5.30 1.50
N SER A 67 25.06 5.88 0.55
CA SER A 67 25.53 5.19 -0.67
C SER A 67 24.41 4.60 -1.53
N ALA A 68 23.29 5.31 -1.63
CA ALA A 68 22.16 4.90 -2.47
C ALA A 68 22.51 4.95 -3.96
N LYS A 69 22.06 3.96 -4.73
CA LYS A 69 22.25 3.91 -6.18
C LYS A 69 21.20 4.77 -6.88
N LEU A 70 21.47 6.09 -6.99
CA LEU A 70 20.50 7.09 -7.45
C LEU A 70 19.87 6.77 -8.81
N ARG A 71 20.59 6.13 -9.74
CA ARG A 71 20.04 5.71 -11.05
C ARG A 71 18.87 4.72 -10.95
N ASN A 72 18.73 4.07 -9.81
CA ASN A 72 17.62 3.16 -9.50
C ASN A 72 16.50 3.84 -8.72
N ILE A 73 16.60 5.13 -8.42
CA ILE A 73 15.59 5.88 -7.66
C ILE A 73 14.89 6.87 -8.58
N ARG A 74 13.57 6.75 -8.68
CA ARG A 74 12.71 7.69 -9.40
C ARG A 74 11.93 8.53 -8.40
N PHE A 75 12.14 9.82 -8.38
CA PHE A 75 11.36 10.76 -7.58
C PHE A 75 10.00 11.04 -8.23
N LEU A 76 8.96 11.01 -7.43
CA LEU A 76 7.59 11.23 -7.87
C LEU A 76 6.88 12.21 -6.93
N LYS A 77 6.61 13.41 -7.41
CA LYS A 77 5.89 14.43 -6.66
C LYS A 77 4.39 14.08 -6.61
N ILE A 78 3.95 13.55 -5.46
CA ILE A 78 2.57 13.16 -5.21
C ILE A 78 2.19 13.59 -3.79
N GLN A 79 1.04 14.25 -3.65
CA GLN A 79 0.53 14.60 -2.33
C GLN A 79 -0.04 13.39 -1.61
N THR A 80 0.37 13.20 -0.36
CA THR A 80 -0.17 12.21 0.56
C THR A 80 -0.55 12.88 1.88
N ASP A 81 -1.38 12.24 2.67
CA ASP A 81 -1.64 12.61 4.08
C ASP A 81 -0.73 11.80 5.00
N ARG A 82 -0.35 10.58 4.58
CA ARG A 82 0.49 9.62 5.30
C ARG A 82 1.57 9.08 4.40
N ILE A 83 2.52 8.33 4.98
CA ILE A 83 3.59 7.69 4.20
C ILE A 83 3.39 6.19 3.98
N TRP A 84 2.36 5.61 4.58
CA TRP A 84 2.12 4.16 4.62
C TRP A 84 1.54 3.65 3.30
N ILE A 85 2.32 3.74 2.21
CA ILE A 85 1.86 3.34 0.87
C ILE A 85 1.51 1.85 0.79
N ARG A 86 2.00 1.03 1.71
CA ARG A 86 1.57 -0.36 1.84
C ARG A 86 0.06 -0.46 2.00
N ASP A 87 -0.57 0.51 2.70
CA ASP A 87 -1.98 0.44 3.07
C ASP A 87 -2.91 1.12 2.06
N PHE A 88 -2.45 2.16 1.37
CA PHE A 88 -3.26 2.87 0.37
C PHE A 88 -2.75 2.74 -1.06
N GLY A 89 -1.61 2.10 -1.27
CA GLY A 89 -1.00 1.91 -2.58
C GLY A 89 -1.73 0.90 -3.46
N PRO A 90 -1.29 0.76 -4.71
CA PRO A 90 -1.89 -0.18 -5.66
C PRO A 90 -1.55 -1.63 -5.32
N ILE A 91 -2.54 -2.51 -5.37
CA ILE A 91 -2.34 -3.96 -5.25
C ILE A 91 -2.25 -4.55 -6.65
N TYR A 92 -1.06 -4.91 -7.08
CA TYR A 92 -0.81 -5.39 -8.44
C TYR A 92 -1.22 -6.85 -8.65
N LEU A 93 -1.79 -7.09 -9.83
CA LEU A 93 -2.05 -8.41 -10.36
C LEU A 93 -1.31 -8.58 -11.68
N VAL A 94 -0.81 -9.77 -11.92
CA VAL A 94 -0.07 -10.12 -13.14
C VAL A 94 -0.75 -11.30 -13.83
N ASN A 95 -0.96 -11.19 -15.12
CA ASN A 95 -1.37 -12.33 -15.93
C ASN A 95 -0.13 -13.20 -16.23
N ASN A 96 -0.14 -14.46 -15.79
CA ASN A 96 1.02 -15.34 -15.92
C ASN A 96 1.38 -15.68 -17.37
N ARG A 97 0.40 -15.66 -18.28
CA ARG A 97 0.61 -15.95 -19.71
C ARG A 97 1.12 -14.72 -20.48
N THR A 98 0.35 -13.61 -20.40
CA THR A 98 0.64 -12.42 -21.21
C THR A 98 1.61 -11.44 -20.52
N LYS A 99 1.94 -11.67 -19.25
CA LYS A 99 2.71 -10.75 -18.37
C LYS A 99 2.11 -9.36 -18.25
N SER A 100 0.88 -9.17 -18.72
CA SER A 100 0.15 -7.93 -18.54
C SER A 100 -0.15 -7.66 -17.07
N LYS A 101 -0.17 -6.39 -16.70
CA LYS A 101 -0.34 -5.93 -15.32
C LYS A 101 -1.60 -5.09 -15.21
N ILE A 102 -2.31 -5.29 -14.13
CA ILE A 102 -3.37 -4.41 -13.66
C ILE A 102 -3.16 -4.17 -12.17
N PHE A 103 -3.85 -3.20 -11.59
CA PHE A 103 -3.87 -3.11 -10.12
C PHE A 103 -5.28 -2.83 -9.59
N ILE A 104 -5.51 -3.32 -8.39
CA ILE A 104 -6.72 -3.05 -7.63
C ILE A 104 -6.50 -1.78 -6.81
N ASN A 105 -7.41 -0.83 -6.96
CA ASN A 105 -7.47 0.41 -6.18
C ASN A 105 -8.56 0.29 -5.13
N PHE A 106 -8.25 -0.32 -3.99
CA PHE A 106 -9.14 -0.31 -2.84
C PHE A 106 -9.24 1.10 -2.26
N LYS A 107 -10.35 1.38 -1.59
CA LYS A 107 -10.51 2.62 -0.83
C LYS A 107 -9.74 2.50 0.49
N PHE A 108 -9.08 3.56 0.91
CA PHE A 108 -8.47 3.71 2.22
C PHE A 108 -9.30 4.66 3.08
N ASN A 109 -9.44 4.36 4.38
CA ASN A 109 -10.20 5.19 5.31
C ASN A 109 -9.43 5.58 6.58
N GLY A 110 -8.09 5.57 6.50
CA GLY A 110 -7.23 5.89 7.64
C GLY A 110 -7.35 4.87 8.78
N TRP A 111 -7.44 3.58 8.44
CA TRP A 111 -7.60 2.44 9.39
C TRP A 111 -8.86 2.53 10.25
N SER A 112 -9.90 3.26 9.80
CA SER A 112 -11.09 3.65 10.59
C SER A 112 -10.77 4.46 11.86
N LYS A 113 -9.56 5.00 11.96
CA LYS A 113 -9.05 5.72 13.14
C LYS A 113 -8.77 7.20 12.85
N TYR A 114 -8.17 7.50 11.69
CA TYR A 114 -7.72 8.84 11.35
C TYR A 114 -8.60 9.49 10.28
N LYS A 115 -8.83 10.80 10.40
CA LYS A 115 -9.66 11.56 9.44
C LYS A 115 -8.89 12.06 8.21
N ASN A 116 -7.55 12.14 8.29
CA ASN A 116 -6.67 12.63 7.23
C ASN A 116 -6.16 11.49 6.34
N PHE A 117 -6.91 11.17 5.30
CA PHE A 117 -6.59 10.13 4.30
C PHE A 117 -7.09 10.49 2.88
N LYS A 118 -7.62 11.71 2.70
CA LYS A 118 -8.21 12.10 1.41
C LYS A 118 -7.20 12.18 0.29
N LYS A 119 -5.97 12.58 0.59
CA LYS A 119 -4.87 12.65 -0.39
C LYS A 119 -4.37 11.26 -0.73
N ASP A 120 -4.27 10.37 0.26
CA ASP A 120 -3.85 8.98 0.09
C ASP A 120 -4.75 8.24 -0.91
N ASN A 121 -6.06 8.44 -0.85
CA ASN A 121 -7.01 7.88 -1.83
C ASN A 121 -6.81 8.40 -3.27
N LYS A 122 -6.06 9.48 -3.48
CA LYS A 122 -5.77 10.02 -4.82
C LYS A 122 -4.46 9.49 -5.41
N VAL A 123 -3.60 8.89 -4.58
CA VAL A 123 -2.27 8.41 -5.01
C VAL A 123 -2.39 7.43 -6.17
N ASN A 124 -3.27 6.45 -6.08
CA ASN A 124 -3.45 5.44 -7.11
C ASN A 124 -4.00 6.01 -8.44
N LEU A 125 -4.72 7.14 -8.39
CA LEU A 125 -5.13 7.85 -9.61
C LEU A 125 -3.92 8.50 -10.30
N VAL A 126 -3.01 9.06 -9.53
CA VAL A 126 -1.77 9.65 -10.06
C VAL A 126 -0.85 8.56 -10.60
N ILE A 127 -0.71 7.45 -9.88
CA ILE A 127 0.06 6.28 -10.35
C ILE A 127 -0.52 5.76 -11.66
N HIS A 128 -1.84 5.57 -11.76
CA HIS A 128 -2.51 5.18 -13.00
C HIS A 128 -2.16 6.10 -14.16
N LYS A 129 -2.30 7.43 -13.96
CA LYS A 129 -1.99 8.42 -15.00
C LYS A 129 -0.53 8.37 -15.45
N LYS A 130 0.41 8.12 -14.52
CA LYS A 130 1.85 8.07 -14.81
C LYS A 130 2.33 6.76 -15.43
N THR A 131 1.70 5.65 -15.08
CA THR A 131 2.12 4.31 -15.52
C THR A 131 1.30 3.76 -16.66
N GLN A 132 0.10 4.31 -16.90
CA GLN A 132 -0.93 3.81 -17.82
C GLN A 132 -1.38 2.37 -17.51
N ILE A 133 -0.99 1.81 -16.37
CA ILE A 133 -1.43 0.49 -15.93
C ILE A 133 -2.92 0.57 -15.58
N ARG A 134 -3.71 -0.33 -16.16
CA ARG A 134 -5.16 -0.42 -15.92
C ARG A 134 -5.45 -0.61 -14.44
N LYS A 135 -6.38 0.20 -13.89
CA LYS A 135 -6.87 0.07 -12.52
C LYS A 135 -8.27 -0.50 -12.45
N ILE A 136 -8.55 -1.27 -11.42
CA ILE A 136 -9.89 -1.75 -11.06
C ILE A 136 -10.26 -1.14 -9.70
N GLU A 137 -11.45 -0.53 -9.62
CA GLU A 137 -12.00 0.00 -8.37
C GLU A 137 -13.14 -0.92 -7.90
N PRO A 138 -12.87 -1.82 -6.96
CA PRO A 138 -13.87 -2.80 -6.55
C PRO A 138 -15.01 -2.15 -5.78
N ARG A 139 -16.22 -2.57 -6.13
CA ARG A 139 -17.45 -2.13 -5.48
C ARG A 139 -18.27 -3.35 -5.07
N ILE A 140 -18.98 -3.23 -3.98
CA ILE A 140 -19.91 -4.23 -3.50
C ILE A 140 -21.28 -3.60 -3.23
N LYS A 141 -22.34 -4.33 -3.54
CA LYS A 141 -23.69 -3.91 -3.19
C LYS A 141 -23.96 -4.28 -1.72
N ILE A 142 -24.16 -3.26 -0.89
CA ILE A 142 -24.53 -3.41 0.52
C ILE A 142 -25.92 -2.76 0.67
N LYS A 143 -26.92 -3.56 1.07
CA LYS A 143 -28.32 -3.16 0.96
C LYS A 143 -28.58 -2.73 -0.51
N ASN A 144 -29.16 -1.59 -0.77
CA ASN A 144 -29.46 -1.14 -2.15
C ASN A 144 -28.43 -0.15 -2.74
N ARG A 145 -27.21 -0.08 -2.18
CA ARG A 145 -26.18 0.89 -2.61
C ARG A 145 -24.86 0.20 -2.94
N TYR A 146 -24.23 0.63 -4.06
CA TYR A 146 -22.86 0.22 -4.37
C TYR A 146 -21.84 1.07 -3.59
N LYS A 147 -21.00 0.41 -2.80
CA LYS A 147 -19.92 1.04 -2.04
C LYS A 147 -18.56 0.54 -2.51
N LYS A 148 -17.56 1.41 -2.56
CA LYS A 148 -16.16 1.00 -2.76
C LYS A 148 -15.69 0.21 -1.56
N ILE A 149 -14.98 -0.89 -1.82
CA ILE A 149 -14.43 -1.74 -0.76
C ILE A 149 -13.20 -1.06 -0.16
N ILE A 150 -13.14 -1.03 1.16
CA ILE A 150 -11.99 -0.55 1.93
C ILE A 150 -11.15 -1.77 2.28
N LEU A 151 -9.87 -1.73 1.90
CA LEU A 151 -8.89 -2.76 2.23
C LEU A 151 -7.48 -2.15 2.17
N GLU A 152 -6.73 -2.32 3.22
CA GLU A 152 -5.32 -2.00 3.26
C GLU A 152 -4.49 -3.18 2.73
N GLY A 153 -3.45 -2.89 1.93
CA GLY A 153 -2.48 -3.92 1.52
C GLY A 153 -1.76 -4.56 2.72
N GLY A 154 -1.63 -3.83 3.83
CA GLY A 154 -1.09 -4.35 5.08
C GLY A 154 -2.00 -5.32 5.83
N ALA A 155 -3.29 -5.42 5.46
CA ALA A 155 -4.24 -6.35 6.07
C ALA A 155 -4.25 -7.73 5.40
N ILE A 156 -3.49 -7.92 4.33
CA ILE A 156 -3.42 -9.16 3.56
C ILE A 156 -1.97 -9.53 3.24
N ASP A 157 -1.72 -10.83 3.15
CA ASP A 157 -0.50 -11.39 2.58
C ASP A 157 -0.84 -12.63 1.74
N VAL A 158 -0.09 -12.87 0.66
CA VAL A 158 -0.37 -13.94 -0.31
C VAL A 158 0.88 -14.72 -0.66
N ASN A 159 0.71 -16.01 -0.96
CA ASN A 159 1.81 -16.88 -1.37
C ASN A 159 1.97 -17.02 -2.89
N GLY A 160 1.20 -16.28 -3.69
CA GLY A 160 1.22 -16.39 -5.16
C GLY A 160 0.61 -17.68 -5.73
N LYS A 161 0.20 -18.62 -4.88
CA LYS A 161 -0.34 -19.94 -5.24
C LYS A 161 -1.79 -20.16 -4.77
N GLY A 162 -2.52 -19.08 -4.53
CA GLY A 162 -3.96 -19.12 -4.18
C GLY A 162 -4.26 -19.07 -2.68
N SER A 163 -3.26 -19.01 -1.80
CA SER A 163 -3.49 -18.79 -0.36
C SER A 163 -3.35 -17.31 0.01
N ILE A 164 -4.17 -16.88 0.95
CA ILE A 164 -4.16 -15.55 1.52
C ILE A 164 -4.28 -15.62 3.05
N ILE A 165 -3.46 -14.84 3.73
CA ILE A 165 -3.52 -14.64 5.18
C ILE A 165 -4.21 -13.31 5.44
N LEU A 166 -5.15 -13.30 6.40
CA LEU A 166 -5.91 -12.12 6.82
C LEU A 166 -6.02 -12.09 8.34
N THR A 167 -6.15 -10.88 8.89
CA THR A 167 -6.36 -10.68 10.31
C THR A 167 -7.81 -10.29 10.58
N LYS A 168 -8.50 -11.06 11.44
CA LYS A 168 -9.89 -10.77 11.83
C LYS A 168 -10.01 -9.40 12.48
N GLU A 169 -9.02 -9.01 13.30
CA GLU A 169 -8.99 -7.71 13.95
C GLU A 169 -9.06 -6.54 12.94
N CYS A 170 -8.34 -6.63 11.83
CA CYS A 170 -8.35 -5.58 10.82
C CYS A 170 -9.66 -5.51 10.03
N LEU A 171 -10.24 -6.66 9.66
CA LEU A 171 -11.33 -6.71 8.68
C LEU A 171 -12.71 -6.94 9.30
N LEU A 172 -12.80 -7.65 10.43
CA LEU A 172 -14.04 -8.08 11.04
C LEU A 172 -14.29 -7.50 12.43
N SER A 173 -13.34 -6.72 12.99
CA SER A 173 -13.50 -6.03 14.27
C SER A 173 -14.68 -5.05 14.25
N LYS A 174 -15.44 -5.03 15.33
CA LYS A 174 -16.52 -4.04 15.52
C LYS A 174 -15.99 -2.64 15.82
N ILE A 175 -14.78 -2.54 16.38
CA ILE A 175 -14.15 -1.28 16.82
C ILE A 175 -13.54 -0.54 15.62
N GLN A 176 -12.83 -1.25 14.76
CA GLN A 176 -12.15 -0.69 13.57
C GLN A 176 -12.79 -1.18 12.26
N LEU A 177 -14.09 -1.19 12.20
CA LEU A 177 -14.86 -1.74 11.09
C LEU A 177 -14.60 -0.97 9.78
N ARG A 178 -13.90 -1.63 8.83
CA ARG A 178 -13.61 -1.03 7.51
C ARG A 178 -14.85 -0.95 6.63
N ASN A 179 -15.62 -2.03 6.59
CA ASN A 179 -16.76 -2.17 5.68
C ASN A 179 -18.00 -2.61 6.43
N PRO A 180 -18.80 -1.68 7.00
CA PRO A 180 -20.05 -2.03 7.65
C PRO A 180 -20.99 -2.81 6.72
N GLY A 181 -21.46 -3.98 7.21
CA GLY A 181 -22.36 -4.86 6.44
C GLY A 181 -21.64 -5.93 5.60
N ILE A 182 -20.31 -6.02 5.68
CA ILE A 182 -19.53 -7.12 5.08
C ILE A 182 -19.12 -8.10 6.18
N ASN A 183 -19.45 -9.38 5.99
CA ASN A 183 -19.03 -10.48 6.85
C ASN A 183 -17.86 -11.28 6.22
N LYS A 184 -17.36 -12.27 6.96
CA LYS A 184 -16.25 -13.13 6.56
C LYS A 184 -16.48 -13.76 5.18
N LEU A 185 -17.61 -14.42 4.96
CA LEU A 185 -17.93 -15.09 3.68
C LEU A 185 -17.98 -14.11 2.51
N THR A 186 -18.44 -12.89 2.75
CA THR A 186 -18.46 -11.85 1.74
C THR A 186 -17.06 -11.38 1.37
N TYR A 187 -16.15 -11.22 2.36
CA TYR A 187 -14.73 -10.94 2.09
C TYR A 187 -14.09 -12.06 1.28
N GLU A 188 -14.27 -13.32 1.68
CA GLU A 188 -13.70 -14.47 0.97
C GLU A 188 -14.16 -14.51 -0.49
N ARG A 189 -15.48 -14.38 -0.74
CA ARG A 189 -16.02 -14.35 -2.11
C ARG A 189 -15.46 -13.20 -2.96
N VAL A 190 -15.34 -12.00 -2.37
CA VAL A 190 -14.85 -10.84 -3.09
C VAL A 190 -13.37 -10.95 -3.38
N LEU A 191 -12.57 -11.34 -2.40
CA LEU A 191 -11.12 -11.46 -2.55
C LEU A 191 -10.74 -12.64 -3.46
N SER A 192 -11.48 -13.74 -3.40
CA SER A 192 -11.33 -14.86 -4.34
C SER A 192 -11.47 -14.37 -5.79
N LYS A 193 -12.54 -13.62 -6.07
CA LYS A 193 -12.79 -13.09 -7.41
C LYS A 193 -11.78 -12.04 -7.85
N LEU A 194 -11.33 -11.17 -6.94
CA LEU A 194 -10.44 -10.06 -7.28
C LEU A 194 -8.97 -10.46 -7.34
N LEU A 195 -8.52 -11.30 -6.41
CA LEU A 195 -7.09 -11.64 -6.24
C LEU A 195 -6.72 -13.03 -6.75
N ASN A 196 -7.72 -13.82 -7.19
CA ASN A 196 -7.58 -15.21 -7.60
C ASN A 196 -6.97 -16.06 -6.47
N VAL A 197 -7.59 -16.00 -5.29
CA VAL A 197 -7.24 -16.78 -4.09
C VAL A 197 -8.42 -17.68 -3.70
N ASN A 198 -8.14 -18.87 -3.18
CA ASN A 198 -9.15 -19.87 -2.83
C ASN A 198 -8.93 -20.49 -1.44
N ASN A 199 -7.77 -20.28 -0.83
CA ASN A 199 -7.45 -20.74 0.51
C ASN A 199 -7.26 -19.54 1.44
N PHE A 200 -8.14 -19.41 2.46
CA PHE A 200 -8.20 -18.26 3.36
C PHE A 200 -7.77 -18.65 4.77
N ILE A 201 -6.67 -18.08 5.24
CA ILE A 201 -6.14 -18.28 6.58
C ILE A 201 -6.45 -17.05 7.42
N TRP A 202 -7.39 -17.16 8.35
CA TRP A 202 -7.80 -16.07 9.22
C TRP A 202 -7.12 -16.17 10.59
N LEU A 203 -6.26 -15.20 10.87
CA LEU A 203 -5.59 -15.07 12.16
C LEU A 203 -6.50 -14.41 13.19
N ASN A 204 -6.49 -14.92 14.43
CA ASN A 204 -7.24 -14.40 15.58
C ASN A 204 -6.38 -13.49 16.48
N ILE A 205 -5.39 -12.83 15.94
CA ILE A 205 -4.45 -12.06 16.75
C ILE A 205 -5.14 -10.77 17.20
N ARG A 206 -5.21 -10.55 18.51
CA ARG A 206 -5.42 -9.21 19.07
C ARG A 206 -4.12 -8.43 18.87
N ILE A 207 -4.15 -7.37 18.10
CA ILE A 207 -3.07 -6.39 18.06
C ILE A 207 -3.16 -5.67 19.41
N PHE A 208 -2.27 -6.02 20.34
CA PHE A 208 -2.09 -5.22 21.53
C PHE A 208 -1.57 -3.85 21.06
N HIS A 209 -2.33 -2.81 21.32
CA HIS A 209 -1.83 -1.45 21.18
C HIS A 209 -0.77 -1.24 22.28
N ILE A 210 0.49 -1.21 21.88
CA ILE A 210 1.58 -0.65 22.69
C ILE A 210 1.43 0.87 22.68
#